data_4e553176ea98d0dd73a427b581f893e5
#
_entry.id   4e553176ea98d0dd73a427b581f893e5
#
_cell.length_a   1.000
_cell.length_b   1.000
_cell.length_c   1.000
_cell.angle_alpha   90.00
_cell.angle_beta   90.00
_cell.angle_gamma   90.00
#
_symmetry.space_group_name_H-M   'P 1'
#
loop_
_entity.id
_entity.type
_entity.pdbx_description
1 polymer ?
#
loop_
_entity_poly.entity_id
_entity_poly.type
_entity_poly.pdbx_seq_one_letter_code
_entity_poly.pdbx_strand_id
1 'polypeptide(L)'
;MDSDRGMVDARMVDVTSYGAVAWHDDAPDPTASALPAGLPLPAHVDWLVIGGGVSGLSAARRAAERGASVLLLEKGSLRDGASSRNGGMVHVGFGASIGTLERRFGHEGARAWLDLSRAAVARVAHLAGTSPDALLATTGIDAGWSRVGHLELARSARGAEALAAEAEQRAALGLPVRLLDRSATRAATNSDAFAGGLAVDEGGGVQPARLQAALAAAAQRAGVEIRERTPAIRLERSGSEWLVHTPRGVVRAAHLIAGVNGY
;
A
#
# COMPACT_ATOMS: atom_id res chain seq x y z
N MET A 1 44.16 19.62 -0.79
CA MET A 1 43.11 19.32 -1.77
C MET A 1 41.98 18.65 -0.99
N ASP A 2 41.04 19.47 -0.66
CA ASP A 2 39.91 19.20 0.20
C ASP A 2 38.92 18.24 -0.47
N SER A 3 38.64 17.15 0.19
CA SER A 3 37.50 16.27 -0.13
C SER A 3 36.45 16.40 0.97
N ASP A 4 35.85 17.58 1.03
CA ASP A 4 34.63 17.79 1.80
C ASP A 4 33.44 17.14 1.01
N ARG A 5 33.23 15.85 1.20
CA ARG A 5 32.00 15.20 0.83
C ARG A 5 30.99 15.53 1.92
N GLY A 6 30.23 16.61 1.68
CA GLY A 6 29.12 16.98 2.52
C GLY A 6 28.24 15.77 2.84
N MET A 7 28.34 15.32 4.07
CA MET A 7 27.36 14.43 4.68
C MET A 7 26.02 15.17 4.63
N VAL A 8 25.11 14.70 3.78
CA VAL A 8 23.73 15.16 3.81
C VAL A 8 23.20 14.73 5.17
N ASP A 9 23.05 15.69 6.05
CA ASP A 9 22.39 15.53 7.34
C ASP A 9 20.97 15.03 7.04
N ALA A 10 20.74 13.75 7.29
CA ALA A 10 19.43 13.13 7.16
C ALA A 10 18.56 13.61 8.33
N ARG A 11 18.24 14.90 8.33
CA ARG A 11 17.17 15.44 9.16
C ARG A 11 15.92 14.68 8.75
N MET A 12 15.36 13.93 9.66
CA MET A 12 14.05 13.33 9.50
C MET A 12 13.12 14.44 9.03
N VAL A 13 12.66 14.35 7.78
CA VAL A 13 11.67 15.27 7.26
C VAL A 13 10.47 15.14 8.18
N ASP A 14 10.13 16.22 8.87
CA ASP A 14 8.93 16.24 9.71
C ASP A 14 7.71 16.15 8.79
N VAL A 15 7.18 14.94 8.66
CA VAL A 15 6.00 14.67 7.82
C VAL A 15 4.75 15.40 8.32
N THR A 16 4.76 15.95 9.53
CA THR A 16 3.66 16.78 10.06
C THR A 16 3.63 18.17 9.41
N SER A 17 4.72 18.59 8.74
CA SER A 17 4.80 19.88 8.04
C SER A 17 4.14 19.87 6.64
N TYR A 18 3.81 18.71 6.09
CA TYR A 18 3.00 18.66 4.86
C TYR A 18 1.55 19.03 5.21
N GLY A 19 1.03 20.06 4.55
CA GLY A 19 -0.31 20.61 4.79
C GLY A 19 -1.44 19.56 4.78
N ALA A 20 -2.65 19.99 5.09
CA ALA A 20 -3.83 19.13 5.15
C ALA A 20 -3.98 18.28 3.88
N VAL A 21 -4.26 17.00 4.05
CA VAL A 21 -4.48 16.05 2.96
C VAL A 21 -5.98 15.93 2.74
N ALA A 22 -6.48 16.31 1.56
CA ALA A 22 -7.90 16.29 1.23
C ALA A 22 -8.61 14.95 1.53
N TRP A 23 -7.89 13.83 1.40
CA TRP A 23 -8.43 12.50 1.74
C TRP A 23 -8.81 12.35 3.22
N HIS A 24 -8.28 13.20 4.11
CA HIS A 24 -8.57 13.11 5.54
C HIS A 24 -9.86 13.83 5.94
N ASP A 25 -10.36 14.76 5.10
CA ASP A 25 -11.50 15.61 5.45
C ASP A 25 -12.80 14.81 5.59
N ASP A 26 -12.96 13.77 4.77
CA ASP A 26 -14.17 12.94 4.75
C ASP A 26 -13.92 11.48 5.18
N ALA A 27 -12.74 11.17 5.67
CA ALA A 27 -12.39 9.85 6.19
C ALA A 27 -12.55 9.79 7.71
N PRO A 28 -13.17 8.72 8.27
CA PRO A 28 -13.22 8.55 9.71
C PRO A 28 -11.81 8.46 10.29
N ASP A 29 -11.64 8.94 11.50
CA ASP A 29 -10.37 8.86 12.19
C ASP A 29 -10.04 7.40 12.53
N PRO A 30 -8.99 6.80 11.93
CA PRO A 30 -8.62 5.43 12.24
C PRO A 30 -8.11 5.28 13.67
N THR A 31 -7.75 6.40 14.33
CA THR A 31 -7.25 6.41 15.71
C THR A 31 -8.37 6.41 16.73
N ALA A 32 -9.62 6.69 16.34
CA ALA A 32 -10.76 6.72 17.24
C ALA A 32 -10.97 5.40 18.01
N SER A 33 -10.44 4.31 17.48
CA SER A 33 -10.48 2.99 18.10
C SER A 33 -9.12 2.54 18.67
N ALA A 34 -8.06 3.34 18.55
CA ALA A 34 -6.75 2.99 19.11
C ALA A 34 -6.81 2.98 20.65
N LEU A 35 -6.11 2.02 21.25
CA LEU A 35 -6.07 1.96 22.71
C LEU A 35 -5.36 3.20 23.29
N PRO A 36 -5.79 3.71 24.45
CA PRO A 36 -5.17 4.88 25.07
C PRO A 36 -3.66 4.76 25.18
N ALA A 37 -2.96 5.83 24.87
CA ALA A 37 -1.49 5.86 24.89
C ALA A 37 -0.87 5.47 26.25
N GLY A 38 -1.62 5.57 27.35
CA GLY A 38 -1.14 5.26 28.71
C GLY A 38 -1.17 3.79 29.12
N LEU A 39 -1.85 2.90 28.38
CA LEU A 39 -1.92 1.50 28.75
C LEU A 39 -0.56 0.79 28.57
N PRO A 40 -0.13 -0.09 29.50
CA PRO A 40 1.11 -0.85 29.35
C PRO A 40 1.10 -1.69 28.07
N LEU A 41 2.26 -1.93 27.52
CA LEU A 41 2.42 -2.84 26.40
C LEU A 41 2.36 -4.29 26.92
N PRO A 42 1.86 -5.26 26.11
CA PRO A 42 1.93 -6.66 26.46
C PRO A 42 3.41 -7.11 26.56
N ALA A 43 3.71 -7.94 27.52
CA ALA A 43 5.07 -8.45 27.69
C ALA A 43 5.49 -9.41 26.56
N HIS A 44 4.52 -10.13 26.00
CA HIS A 44 4.72 -11.12 24.92
C HIS A 44 3.52 -11.17 23.98
N VAL A 45 3.79 -11.36 22.68
CA VAL A 45 2.80 -11.63 21.63
C VAL A 45 3.33 -12.67 20.65
N ASP A 46 2.45 -13.35 19.93
CA ASP A 46 2.87 -14.26 18.86
C ASP A 46 3.46 -13.48 17.67
N TRP A 47 2.81 -12.37 17.29
CA TRP A 47 3.23 -11.52 16.19
C TRP A 47 3.34 -10.07 16.62
N LEU A 48 4.47 -9.45 16.33
CA LEU A 48 4.64 -8.02 16.42
C LEU A 48 4.80 -7.45 15.01
N VAL A 49 3.98 -6.45 14.70
CA VAL A 49 4.00 -5.75 13.41
C VAL A 49 4.46 -4.30 13.63
N ILE A 50 5.48 -3.87 12.91
CA ILE A 50 5.98 -2.50 12.94
C ILE A 50 5.49 -1.77 11.68
N GLY A 51 4.74 -0.69 11.87
CA GLY A 51 4.18 0.15 10.82
C GLY A 51 2.70 -0.09 10.56
N GLY A 52 1.88 0.95 10.74
CA GLY A 52 0.42 0.97 10.59
C GLY A 52 -0.06 1.32 9.18
N GLY A 53 0.76 1.09 8.16
CA GLY A 53 0.35 1.22 6.76
C GLY A 53 -0.52 0.05 6.28
N VAL A 54 -0.99 0.10 5.03
CA VAL A 54 -1.85 -0.93 4.41
C VAL A 54 -1.23 -2.32 4.55
N SER A 55 0.09 -2.48 4.33
CA SER A 55 0.77 -3.77 4.44
C SER A 55 0.78 -4.29 5.88
N GLY A 56 1.14 -3.44 6.85
CA GLY A 56 1.18 -3.82 8.26
C GLY A 56 -0.20 -4.16 8.81
N LEU A 57 -1.20 -3.32 8.56
CA LEU A 57 -2.59 -3.56 8.98
C LEU A 57 -3.16 -4.86 8.36
N SER A 58 -2.89 -5.09 7.08
CA SER A 58 -3.33 -6.31 6.40
C SER A 58 -2.69 -7.57 6.97
N ALA A 59 -1.38 -7.52 7.25
CA ALA A 59 -0.64 -8.64 7.84
C ALA A 59 -1.08 -8.90 9.28
N ALA A 60 -1.20 -7.85 10.10
CA ALA A 60 -1.65 -7.95 11.49
C ALA A 60 -3.06 -8.55 11.58
N ARG A 61 -4.00 -8.01 10.78
CA ARG A 61 -5.35 -8.56 10.68
C ARG A 61 -5.34 -10.04 10.35
N ARG A 62 -4.56 -10.43 9.33
CA ARG A 62 -4.54 -11.83 8.87
C ARG A 62 -3.94 -12.79 9.89
N ALA A 63 -2.97 -12.35 10.69
CA ALA A 63 -2.43 -13.14 11.79
C ALA A 63 -3.48 -13.31 12.90
N ALA A 64 -4.16 -12.23 13.29
CA ALA A 64 -5.21 -12.26 14.31
C ALA A 64 -6.42 -13.12 13.90
N GLU A 65 -6.86 -13.05 12.63
CA GLU A 65 -7.92 -13.92 12.09
C GLU A 65 -7.58 -15.42 12.16
N ARG A 66 -6.30 -15.76 12.34
CA ARG A 66 -5.82 -17.15 12.55
C ARG A 66 -5.62 -17.50 14.02
N GLY A 67 -6.08 -16.65 14.93
CA GLY A 67 -6.04 -16.88 16.38
C GLY A 67 -4.75 -16.46 17.07
N ALA A 68 -3.83 -15.78 16.38
CA ALA A 68 -2.60 -15.30 17.00
C ALA A 68 -2.85 -14.02 17.82
N SER A 69 -2.11 -13.86 18.92
CA SER A 69 -1.99 -12.58 19.62
C SER A 69 -1.12 -11.63 18.82
N VAL A 70 -1.62 -10.42 18.51
CA VAL A 70 -0.95 -9.48 17.60
C VAL A 70 -0.88 -8.08 18.21
N LEU A 71 0.34 -7.54 18.25
CA LEU A 71 0.60 -6.13 18.56
C LEU A 71 1.10 -5.43 17.29
N LEU A 72 0.47 -4.32 16.92
CA LEU A 72 0.95 -3.42 15.88
C LEU A 72 1.45 -2.12 16.51
N LEU A 73 2.70 -1.76 16.21
CA LEU A 73 3.33 -0.52 16.63
C LEU A 73 3.42 0.45 15.46
N GLU A 74 2.92 1.67 15.64
CA GLU A 74 3.07 2.79 14.71
C GLU A 74 3.83 3.94 15.39
N LYS A 75 4.85 4.47 14.71
CA LYS A 75 5.71 5.54 15.28
C LYS A 75 4.97 6.87 15.46
N GLY A 76 4.09 7.18 14.54
CA GLY A 76 3.26 8.38 14.53
C GLY A 76 1.78 8.05 14.70
N SER A 77 0.94 8.77 13.99
CA SER A 77 -0.45 8.44 13.77
C SER A 77 -0.59 7.54 12.54
N LEU A 78 -1.62 6.70 12.51
CA LEU A 78 -1.97 5.92 11.31
C LEU A 78 -2.16 6.81 10.06
N ARG A 79 -2.55 8.08 10.25
CA ARG A 79 -2.72 9.06 9.16
C ARG A 79 -1.42 9.64 8.61
N ASP A 80 -0.30 9.49 9.30
CA ASP A 80 0.95 10.18 8.94
C ASP A 80 1.69 9.52 7.76
N GLY A 81 1.42 8.24 7.51
CA GLY A 81 2.11 7.45 6.50
C GLY A 81 1.59 7.64 5.07
N ALA A 82 2.35 7.14 4.09
CA ALA A 82 2.01 7.19 2.67
C ALA A 82 0.69 6.47 2.32
N SER A 83 0.24 5.54 3.16
CA SER A 83 -0.96 4.73 2.92
C SER A 83 -2.26 5.55 2.88
N SER A 84 -2.33 6.68 3.60
CA SER A 84 -3.48 7.59 3.58
C SER A 84 -3.27 8.82 2.71
N ARG A 85 -2.09 8.98 2.08
CA ARG A 85 -1.67 10.19 1.38
C ARG A 85 -1.32 9.98 -0.09
N ASN A 86 -1.61 8.80 -0.64
CA ASN A 86 -1.35 8.47 -2.05
C ASN A 86 -2.54 8.84 -2.93
N GLY A 87 -2.41 8.65 -4.25
CA GLY A 87 -3.46 8.95 -5.23
C GLY A 87 -4.64 7.97 -5.26
N GLY A 88 -4.62 6.92 -4.44
CA GLY A 88 -5.69 5.92 -4.39
C GLY A 88 -5.77 4.99 -5.59
N MET A 89 -4.81 5.04 -6.49
CA MET A 89 -4.78 4.22 -7.70
C MET A 89 -4.42 2.77 -7.38
N VAL A 90 -5.22 1.84 -7.90
CA VAL A 90 -5.06 0.38 -7.75
C VAL A 90 -4.90 -0.21 -9.14
N HIS A 91 -3.66 -0.38 -9.58
CA HIS A 91 -3.32 -0.78 -10.94
C HIS A 91 -2.75 -2.19 -11.01
N VAL A 92 -3.03 -2.88 -12.12
CA VAL A 92 -2.31 -4.09 -12.52
C VAL A 92 -0.93 -3.69 -13.05
N GLY A 93 0.10 -4.38 -12.58
CA GLY A 93 1.48 -4.15 -12.98
C GLY A 93 2.40 -3.88 -11.78
N PHE A 94 3.66 -3.73 -12.10
CA PHE A 94 4.72 -3.36 -11.16
C PHE A 94 5.44 -2.15 -11.76
N GLY A 95 6.29 -1.48 -11.01
CA GLY A 95 7.08 -0.35 -11.51
C GLY A 95 8.15 -0.73 -12.57
N ALA A 96 7.95 -1.84 -13.30
CA ALA A 96 8.81 -2.34 -14.35
C ALA A 96 7.98 -2.80 -15.56
N SER A 97 8.48 -2.57 -16.78
CA SER A 97 7.85 -3.06 -18.01
C SER A 97 7.87 -4.59 -18.09
N ILE A 98 6.96 -5.17 -18.87
CA ILE A 98 6.93 -6.62 -19.13
C ILE A 98 8.27 -7.08 -19.71
N GLY A 99 8.84 -6.37 -20.68
CA GLY A 99 10.14 -6.72 -21.24
C GLY A 99 11.28 -6.72 -20.22
N THR A 100 11.20 -5.91 -19.17
CA THR A 100 12.17 -5.97 -18.06
C THR A 100 11.96 -7.21 -17.18
N LEU A 101 10.72 -7.56 -16.90
CA LEU A 101 10.39 -8.79 -16.15
C LEU A 101 10.81 -10.04 -16.93
N GLU A 102 10.54 -10.10 -18.24
CA GLU A 102 10.94 -11.22 -19.09
C GLU A 102 12.45 -11.40 -19.17
N ARG A 103 13.22 -10.31 -19.33
CA ARG A 103 14.69 -10.39 -19.31
C ARG A 103 15.24 -10.91 -17.99
N ARG A 104 14.57 -10.61 -16.88
CA ARG A 104 15.04 -10.98 -15.54
C ARG A 104 14.57 -12.34 -15.06
N PHE A 105 13.36 -12.74 -15.41
CA PHE A 105 12.68 -13.91 -14.87
C PHE A 105 12.17 -14.89 -15.93
N GLY A 106 12.40 -14.62 -17.22
CA GLY A 106 11.83 -15.39 -18.33
C GLY A 106 10.33 -15.12 -18.52
N HIS A 107 9.76 -15.67 -19.59
CA HIS A 107 8.35 -15.47 -19.94
C HIS A 107 7.39 -15.97 -18.86
N GLU A 108 7.61 -17.19 -18.34
CA GLU A 108 6.77 -17.76 -17.27
C GLU A 108 6.89 -16.96 -15.96
N GLY A 109 8.09 -16.48 -15.62
CA GLY A 109 8.30 -15.62 -14.46
C GLY A 109 7.59 -14.27 -14.62
N ALA A 110 7.64 -13.64 -15.78
CA ALA A 110 6.91 -12.40 -16.06
C ALA A 110 5.39 -12.60 -15.96
N ARG A 111 4.88 -13.72 -16.48
CA ARG A 111 3.48 -14.10 -16.33
C ARG A 111 3.07 -14.29 -14.87
N ALA A 112 3.86 -15.02 -14.09
CA ALA A 112 3.59 -15.23 -12.67
C ALA A 112 3.54 -13.91 -11.88
N TRP A 113 4.44 -12.96 -12.20
CA TRP A 113 4.40 -11.61 -11.63
C TRP A 113 3.12 -10.85 -12.01
N LEU A 114 2.70 -10.92 -13.28
CA LEU A 114 1.47 -10.28 -13.74
C LEU A 114 0.23 -10.88 -13.05
N ASP A 115 0.15 -12.20 -12.96
CA ASP A 115 -0.94 -12.90 -12.29
C ASP A 115 -1.01 -12.55 -10.80
N LEU A 116 0.14 -12.44 -10.12
CA LEU A 116 0.21 -11.97 -8.73
C LEU A 116 -0.33 -10.54 -8.59
N SER A 117 0.03 -9.64 -9.50
CA SER A 117 -0.46 -8.27 -9.51
C SER A 117 -1.98 -8.22 -9.72
N ARG A 118 -2.51 -9.00 -10.66
CA ARG A 118 -3.96 -9.11 -10.90
C ARG A 118 -4.69 -9.65 -9.67
N ALA A 119 -4.13 -10.66 -9.02
CA ALA A 119 -4.69 -11.20 -7.78
C ALA A 119 -4.69 -10.16 -6.65
N ALA A 120 -3.63 -9.33 -6.55
CA ALA A 120 -3.56 -8.24 -5.57
C ALA A 120 -4.64 -7.17 -5.83
N VAL A 121 -4.82 -6.74 -7.11
CA VAL A 121 -5.89 -5.80 -7.50
C VAL A 121 -7.27 -6.38 -7.20
N ALA A 122 -7.51 -7.65 -7.56
CA ALA A 122 -8.77 -8.34 -7.26
C ALA A 122 -9.02 -8.42 -5.75
N ARG A 123 -7.97 -8.64 -4.94
CA ARG A 123 -8.09 -8.64 -3.48
C ARG A 123 -8.45 -7.27 -2.91
N VAL A 124 -7.87 -6.18 -3.43
CA VAL A 124 -8.26 -4.82 -3.02
C VAL A 124 -9.70 -4.54 -3.43
N ALA A 125 -10.09 -4.86 -4.66
CA ALA A 125 -11.45 -4.71 -5.16
C ALA A 125 -12.48 -5.46 -4.29
N HIS A 126 -12.15 -6.69 -3.88
CA HIS A 126 -12.98 -7.49 -2.98
C HIS A 126 -13.08 -6.87 -1.59
N LEU A 127 -11.97 -6.46 -0.99
CA LEU A 127 -11.95 -5.85 0.34
C LEU A 127 -12.67 -4.49 0.38
N ALA A 128 -12.49 -3.67 -0.64
CA ALA A 128 -13.07 -2.33 -0.72
C ALA A 128 -14.47 -2.30 -1.37
N GLY A 129 -14.95 -3.44 -1.86
CA GLY A 129 -16.26 -3.60 -2.51
C GLY A 129 -17.40 -3.82 -1.54
N THR A 130 -18.47 -4.44 -2.04
CA THR A 130 -19.75 -4.63 -1.33
C THR A 130 -20.04 -6.08 -0.93
N SER A 131 -19.07 -6.99 -1.04
CA SER A 131 -19.24 -8.39 -0.62
C SER A 131 -19.49 -8.50 0.90
N PRO A 132 -20.14 -9.58 1.39
CA PRO A 132 -20.48 -9.71 2.82
C PRO A 132 -19.28 -9.69 3.77
N ASP A 133 -18.10 -10.06 3.30
CA ASP A 133 -16.84 -10.03 4.04
C ASP A 133 -15.94 -8.83 3.68
N ALA A 134 -16.47 -7.89 2.87
CA ALA A 134 -15.79 -6.64 2.56
C ALA A 134 -15.65 -5.74 3.80
N LEU A 135 -14.73 -4.77 3.71
CA LEU A 135 -14.51 -3.83 4.80
C LEU A 135 -15.76 -3.00 5.12
N LEU A 136 -16.53 -2.60 4.09
CA LEU A 136 -17.81 -1.90 4.30
C LEU A 136 -18.76 -2.71 5.18
N ALA A 137 -19.01 -3.96 4.84
CA ALA A 137 -19.94 -4.82 5.58
C ALA A 137 -19.45 -5.11 7.01
N THR A 138 -18.15 -5.26 7.18
CA THR A 138 -17.55 -5.62 8.48
C THR A 138 -17.22 -4.43 9.37
N THR A 139 -17.00 -3.24 8.82
CA THR A 139 -16.59 -2.06 9.60
C THR A 139 -17.56 -0.88 9.49
N GLY A 140 -18.44 -0.86 8.52
CA GLY A 140 -19.29 0.29 8.19
C GLY A 140 -18.57 1.40 7.43
N ILE A 141 -17.31 1.20 7.04
CA ILE A 141 -16.49 2.22 6.36
C ILE A 141 -16.38 1.87 4.88
N ASP A 142 -16.94 2.71 4.01
CA ASP A 142 -16.82 2.62 2.56
C ASP A 142 -15.46 3.16 2.10
N ALA A 143 -14.62 2.30 1.57
CA ALA A 143 -13.33 2.67 0.99
C ALA A 143 -13.46 3.34 -0.39
N GLY A 144 -14.66 3.49 -0.94
CA GLY A 144 -14.91 4.17 -2.20
C GLY A 144 -14.31 3.46 -3.42
N TRP A 145 -14.40 2.13 -3.49
CA TRP A 145 -13.90 1.37 -4.63
C TRP A 145 -14.64 1.75 -5.92
N SER A 146 -13.90 2.13 -6.93
CA SER A 146 -14.41 2.40 -8.28
C SER A 146 -13.60 1.63 -9.32
N ARG A 147 -14.26 0.71 -10.04
CA ARG A 147 -13.63 -0.07 -11.12
C ARG A 147 -13.65 0.74 -12.42
N VAL A 148 -12.67 1.57 -12.61
CA VAL A 148 -12.55 2.48 -13.77
C VAL A 148 -11.35 2.19 -14.66
N GLY A 149 -10.53 1.17 -14.32
CA GLY A 149 -9.27 0.92 -14.99
C GLY A 149 -8.29 2.09 -14.84
N HIS A 150 -7.37 2.24 -15.81
CA HIS A 150 -6.48 3.39 -15.89
C HIS A 150 -6.00 3.64 -17.32
N LEU A 151 -5.45 4.83 -17.55
CA LEU A 151 -4.81 5.22 -18.80
C LEU A 151 -3.32 5.47 -18.57
N GLU A 152 -2.50 4.84 -19.40
CA GLU A 152 -1.09 5.20 -19.55
C GLU A 152 -0.97 6.11 -20.77
N LEU A 153 -0.35 7.28 -20.61
CA LEU A 153 -0.40 8.33 -21.62
C LEU A 153 0.99 8.70 -22.13
N ALA A 154 1.14 8.76 -23.44
CA ALA A 154 2.38 9.15 -24.11
C ALA A 154 2.31 10.61 -24.59
N ARG A 155 3.30 11.43 -24.23
CA ARG A 155 3.42 12.82 -24.67
C ARG A 155 4.12 12.98 -26.03
N SER A 156 4.76 11.93 -26.54
CA SER A 156 5.51 11.96 -27.81
C SER A 156 5.20 10.75 -28.67
N ALA A 157 5.48 10.84 -29.99
CA ALA A 157 5.36 9.71 -30.92
C ALA A 157 6.18 8.50 -30.45
N ARG A 158 7.44 8.72 -30.04
CA ARG A 158 8.30 7.66 -29.48
C ARG A 158 7.69 7.00 -28.25
N GLY A 159 7.03 7.79 -27.40
CA GLY A 159 6.33 7.26 -26.23
C GLY A 159 5.11 6.42 -26.63
N ALA A 160 4.37 6.83 -27.67
CA ALA A 160 3.25 6.06 -28.20
C ALA A 160 3.68 4.72 -28.82
N GLU A 161 4.82 4.70 -29.54
CA GLU A 161 5.43 3.47 -30.05
C GLU A 161 5.84 2.51 -28.91
N ALA A 162 6.42 3.05 -27.83
CA ALA A 162 6.76 2.26 -26.66
C ALA A 162 5.52 1.67 -25.96
N LEU A 163 4.40 2.42 -25.88
CA LEU A 163 3.15 1.90 -25.36
C LEU A 163 2.53 0.82 -26.27
N ALA A 164 2.71 0.94 -27.60
CA ALA A 164 2.26 -0.10 -28.54
C ALA A 164 3.03 -1.42 -28.31
N ALA A 165 4.35 -1.35 -28.18
CA ALA A 165 5.17 -2.52 -27.87
C ALA A 165 4.81 -3.15 -26.50
N GLU A 166 4.56 -2.34 -25.49
CA GLU A 166 4.11 -2.81 -24.17
C GLU A 166 2.72 -3.46 -24.26
N ALA A 167 1.81 -2.90 -25.09
CA ALA A 167 0.49 -3.48 -25.30
C ALA A 167 0.55 -4.90 -25.86
N GLU A 168 1.41 -5.12 -26.86
CA GLU A 168 1.62 -6.45 -27.45
C GLU A 168 2.16 -7.45 -26.42
N GLN A 169 3.13 -7.04 -25.62
CA GLN A 169 3.72 -7.88 -24.56
C GLN A 169 2.68 -8.22 -23.48
N ARG A 170 1.86 -7.26 -23.06
CA ARG A 170 0.79 -7.49 -22.08
C ARG A 170 -0.29 -8.42 -22.63
N ALA A 171 -0.70 -8.23 -23.88
CA ALA A 171 -1.67 -9.10 -24.54
C ALA A 171 -1.16 -10.54 -24.66
N ALA A 172 0.13 -10.73 -25.00
CA ALA A 172 0.76 -12.06 -25.05
C ALA A 172 0.77 -12.78 -23.70
N LEU A 173 0.78 -12.03 -22.59
CA LEU A 173 0.66 -12.57 -21.23
C LEU A 173 -0.80 -12.67 -20.73
N GLY A 174 -1.79 -12.37 -21.58
CA GLY A 174 -3.21 -12.49 -21.24
C GLY A 174 -3.80 -11.33 -20.44
N LEU A 175 -3.13 -10.17 -20.42
CA LEU A 175 -3.71 -8.93 -19.90
C LEU A 175 -4.42 -8.17 -21.03
N PRO A 176 -5.74 -8.04 -21.03
CA PRO A 176 -6.45 -7.28 -22.05
C PRO A 176 -6.16 -5.79 -21.89
N VAL A 177 -5.67 -5.18 -22.96
CA VAL A 177 -5.35 -3.75 -23.05
C VAL A 177 -5.83 -3.20 -24.38
N ARG A 178 -6.12 -1.91 -24.44
CA ARG A 178 -6.54 -1.22 -25.67
C ARG A 178 -5.60 -0.07 -25.98
N LEU A 179 -4.93 -0.16 -27.13
CA LEU A 179 -4.11 0.93 -27.63
C LEU A 179 -5.03 2.04 -28.14
N LEU A 180 -4.78 3.27 -27.73
CA LEU A 180 -5.51 4.47 -28.12
C LEU A 180 -4.61 5.32 -29.03
N ASP A 181 -5.09 5.63 -30.22
CA ASP A 181 -4.48 6.66 -31.06
C ASP A 181 -4.64 8.08 -30.46
N ARG A 182 -4.09 9.09 -31.12
CA ARG A 182 -4.19 10.47 -30.64
C ARG A 182 -5.64 10.94 -30.50
N SER A 183 -6.51 10.58 -31.43
CA SER A 183 -7.93 10.98 -31.43
C SER A 183 -8.69 10.35 -30.28
N ALA A 184 -8.55 9.03 -30.10
CA ALA A 184 -9.16 8.31 -28.99
C ALA A 184 -8.62 8.76 -27.63
N THR A 185 -7.31 9.05 -27.56
CA THR A 185 -6.68 9.57 -26.33
C THR A 185 -7.23 10.96 -25.98
N ARG A 186 -7.37 11.85 -26.99
CA ARG A 186 -8.02 13.16 -26.80
C ARG A 186 -9.45 13.02 -26.29
N ALA A 187 -10.23 12.13 -26.88
CA ALA A 187 -11.61 11.90 -26.45
C ALA A 187 -11.68 11.41 -25.00
N ALA A 188 -10.76 10.53 -24.59
CA ALA A 188 -10.70 9.98 -23.23
C ALA A 188 -10.18 10.97 -22.18
N THR A 189 -9.31 11.92 -22.56
CA THR A 189 -8.63 12.82 -21.60
C THR A 189 -9.09 14.27 -21.70
N ASN A 190 -9.86 14.62 -22.74
CA ASN A 190 -10.20 16.00 -23.12
C ASN A 190 -8.96 16.90 -23.27
N SER A 191 -7.84 16.35 -23.78
CA SER A 191 -6.56 17.05 -23.89
C SER A 191 -5.82 16.68 -25.18
N ASP A 192 -5.20 17.68 -25.82
CA ASP A 192 -4.34 17.54 -27.00
C ASP A 192 -2.86 17.26 -26.66
N ALA A 193 -2.52 17.21 -25.37
CA ALA A 193 -1.15 17.09 -24.89
C ALA A 193 -0.52 15.70 -25.13
N PHE A 194 -1.31 14.72 -25.57
CA PHE A 194 -0.87 13.33 -25.69
C PHE A 194 -0.87 12.85 -27.12
N ALA A 195 0.19 12.12 -27.51
CA ALA A 195 0.36 11.53 -28.82
C ALA A 195 -0.38 10.19 -28.98
N GLY A 196 -0.69 9.53 -27.86
CA GLY A 196 -1.38 8.25 -27.79
C GLY A 196 -1.51 7.77 -26.35
N GLY A 197 -2.18 6.66 -26.13
CA GLY A 197 -2.38 6.07 -24.81
C GLY A 197 -2.63 4.57 -24.85
N LEU A 198 -2.59 3.97 -23.67
CA LEU A 198 -2.93 2.58 -23.43
C LEU A 198 -3.98 2.53 -22.33
N ALA A 199 -5.16 1.99 -22.65
CA ALA A 199 -6.22 1.77 -21.67
C ALA A 199 -6.12 0.35 -21.12
N VAL A 200 -6.09 0.23 -19.78
CA VAL A 200 -6.12 -1.02 -19.04
C VAL A 200 -7.42 -1.05 -18.25
N ASP A 201 -8.32 -1.96 -18.62
CA ASP A 201 -9.68 -2.02 -18.03
C ASP A 201 -9.69 -2.72 -16.65
N GLU A 202 -8.59 -3.39 -16.28
CA GLU A 202 -8.42 -3.98 -14.94
C GLU A 202 -7.83 -2.92 -13.98
N GLY A 203 -8.37 -2.91 -12.76
CA GLY A 203 -7.97 -1.94 -11.73
C GLY A 203 -9.01 -0.87 -11.49
N GLY A 204 -8.63 0.15 -10.75
CA GLY A 204 -9.52 1.23 -10.37
C GLY A 204 -8.93 2.17 -9.33
N GLY A 205 -9.80 2.74 -8.51
CA GLY A 205 -9.42 3.67 -7.46
C GLY A 205 -10.12 3.39 -6.13
N VAL A 206 -9.50 3.83 -5.06
CA VAL A 206 -10.05 3.88 -3.70
C VAL A 206 -9.80 5.24 -3.08
N GLN A 207 -10.55 5.58 -2.05
CA GLN A 207 -10.19 6.68 -1.18
C GLN A 207 -9.19 6.16 -0.13
N PRO A 208 -7.90 6.54 -0.20
CA PRO A 208 -6.84 5.85 0.52
C PRO A 208 -6.94 5.99 2.04
N ALA A 209 -7.40 7.14 2.56
CA ALA A 209 -7.57 7.32 3.99
C ALA A 209 -8.76 6.50 4.54
N ARG A 210 -9.85 6.36 3.78
CA ARG A 210 -10.97 5.48 4.15
C ARG A 210 -10.58 4.01 4.10
N LEU A 211 -9.81 3.60 3.07
CA LEU A 211 -9.28 2.23 3.01
C LEU A 211 -8.42 1.91 4.24
N GLN A 212 -7.52 2.81 4.62
CA GLN A 212 -6.67 2.62 5.79
C GLN A 212 -7.49 2.58 7.09
N ALA A 213 -8.45 3.49 7.26
CA ALA A 213 -9.35 3.49 8.42
C ALA A 213 -10.16 2.19 8.51
N ALA A 214 -10.69 1.70 7.39
CA ALA A 214 -11.42 0.44 7.32
C ALA A 214 -10.53 -0.76 7.66
N LEU A 215 -9.29 -0.80 7.19
CA LEU A 215 -8.32 -1.84 7.54
C LEU A 215 -7.95 -1.80 9.01
N ALA A 216 -7.75 -0.61 9.61
CA ALA A 216 -7.47 -0.46 11.04
C ALA A 216 -8.64 -0.97 11.88
N ALA A 217 -9.85 -0.55 11.57
CA ALA A 217 -11.07 -1.01 12.26
C ALA A 217 -11.25 -2.54 12.13
N ALA A 218 -11.02 -3.11 10.94
CA ALA A 218 -11.09 -4.54 10.74
C ALA A 218 -10.00 -5.32 11.50
N ALA A 219 -8.79 -4.79 11.57
CA ALA A 219 -7.69 -5.37 12.35
C ALA A 219 -8.04 -5.40 13.86
N GLN A 220 -8.56 -4.31 14.38
CA GLN A 220 -8.98 -4.23 15.79
C GLN A 220 -10.14 -5.19 16.11
N ARG A 221 -11.13 -5.31 15.22
CA ARG A 221 -12.22 -6.29 15.37
C ARG A 221 -11.72 -7.73 15.35
N ALA A 222 -10.63 -8.00 14.64
CA ALA A 222 -9.95 -9.30 14.65
C ALA A 222 -9.10 -9.54 15.91
N GLY A 223 -8.99 -8.55 16.81
CA GLY A 223 -8.22 -8.65 18.05
C GLY A 223 -6.81 -8.09 17.99
N VAL A 224 -6.45 -7.34 16.94
CA VAL A 224 -5.14 -6.67 16.87
C VAL A 224 -5.10 -5.52 17.86
N GLU A 225 -4.09 -5.53 18.74
CA GLU A 225 -3.76 -4.39 19.56
C GLU A 225 -2.93 -3.39 18.76
N ILE A 226 -3.49 -2.19 18.49
CA ILE A 226 -2.80 -1.12 17.75
C ILE A 226 -2.32 -0.05 18.73
N ARG A 227 -1.01 0.27 18.67
CA ARG A 227 -0.37 1.31 19.48
C ARG A 227 0.27 2.35 18.58
N GLU A 228 -0.34 3.50 18.51
CA GLU A 228 0.20 4.69 17.86
C GLU A 228 1.21 5.40 18.77
N ARG A 229 2.01 6.30 18.19
CA ARG A 229 3.05 7.08 18.89
C ARG A 229 3.96 6.20 19.73
N THR A 230 4.21 4.99 19.22
CA THR A 230 5.02 3.97 19.90
C THR A 230 6.07 3.43 18.92
N PRO A 231 7.16 4.19 18.67
CA PRO A 231 8.21 3.76 17.76
C PRO A 231 8.94 2.53 18.28
N ALA A 232 9.18 1.56 17.40
CA ALA A 232 10.18 0.54 17.63
C ALA A 232 11.57 1.15 17.39
N ILE A 233 12.41 1.21 18.42
CA ILE A 233 13.71 1.91 18.38
C ILE A 233 14.90 0.97 18.23
N ARG A 234 14.76 -0.30 18.63
CA ARG A 234 15.78 -1.34 18.47
C ARG A 234 15.14 -2.70 18.37
N LEU A 235 15.69 -3.55 17.51
CA LEU A 235 15.32 -4.94 17.34
C LEU A 235 16.49 -5.82 17.73
N GLU A 236 16.21 -6.88 18.48
CA GLU A 236 17.22 -7.80 18.96
C GLU A 236 16.69 -9.25 18.90
N ARG A 237 17.56 -10.20 18.56
CA ARG A 237 17.22 -11.62 18.63
C ARG A 237 17.66 -12.17 19.99
N SER A 238 16.75 -12.89 20.64
CA SER A 238 17.02 -13.60 21.89
C SER A 238 16.52 -15.04 21.75
N GLY A 239 17.42 -15.93 21.33
CA GLY A 239 17.05 -17.30 20.97
C GLY A 239 16.13 -17.32 19.74
N SER A 240 14.95 -17.92 19.87
CA SER A 240 13.93 -17.97 18.81
C SER A 240 13.03 -16.75 18.77
N GLU A 241 13.10 -15.85 19.75
CA GLU A 241 12.21 -14.69 19.87
C GLU A 241 12.88 -13.39 19.43
N TRP A 242 12.05 -12.39 19.14
CA TRP A 242 12.42 -11.00 18.95
C TRP A 242 12.19 -10.21 20.23
N LEU A 243 13.12 -9.34 20.58
CA LEU A 243 12.96 -8.28 21.57
C LEU A 243 12.82 -6.96 20.84
N VAL A 244 11.65 -6.34 20.96
CA VAL A 244 11.35 -5.05 20.33
C VAL A 244 11.35 -3.98 21.39
N HIS A 245 12.35 -3.11 21.35
CA HIS A 245 12.51 -2.00 22.28
C HIS A 245 11.72 -0.79 21.82
N THR A 246 10.97 -0.20 22.73
CA THR A 246 10.22 1.04 22.54
C THR A 246 10.50 2.00 23.70
N PRO A 247 10.18 3.29 23.60
CA PRO A 247 10.25 4.22 24.74
C PRO A 247 9.36 3.81 25.91
N ARG A 248 8.44 2.87 25.70
CA ARG A 248 7.44 2.42 26.70
C ARG A 248 7.74 1.04 27.26
N GLY A 249 8.87 0.45 26.93
CA GLY A 249 9.29 -0.86 27.38
C GLY A 249 9.67 -1.80 26.24
N VAL A 250 9.93 -3.04 26.59
CA VAL A 250 10.35 -4.10 25.66
C VAL A 250 9.22 -5.11 25.50
N VAL A 251 8.92 -5.46 24.26
CA VAL A 251 7.96 -6.52 23.94
C VAL A 251 8.69 -7.70 23.33
N ARG A 252 8.39 -8.91 23.79
CA ARG A 252 8.84 -10.16 23.18
C ARG A 252 7.85 -10.60 22.10
N ALA A 253 8.34 -11.11 20.99
CA ALA A 253 7.50 -11.64 19.93
C ALA A 253 8.13 -12.90 19.31
N ALA A 254 7.33 -13.93 19.07
CA ALA A 254 7.78 -15.11 18.34
C ALA A 254 8.09 -14.76 16.88
N HIS A 255 7.27 -13.89 16.28
CA HIS A 255 7.38 -13.45 14.88
C HIS A 255 7.37 -11.93 14.77
N LEU A 256 8.12 -11.41 13.81
CA LEU A 256 8.20 -9.97 13.52
C LEU A 256 7.91 -9.70 12.04
N ILE A 257 7.07 -8.71 11.78
CA ILE A 257 6.86 -8.15 10.45
C ILE A 257 7.22 -6.66 10.47
N ALA A 258 8.10 -6.22 9.58
CA ALA A 258 8.41 -4.82 9.37
C ALA A 258 7.69 -4.31 8.11
N GLY A 259 6.65 -3.49 8.30
CA GLY A 259 5.86 -2.85 7.26
C GLY A 259 6.16 -1.34 7.17
N VAL A 260 7.44 -0.96 7.22
CA VAL A 260 7.90 0.42 7.44
C VAL A 260 8.25 1.18 6.15
N ASN A 261 8.05 0.56 4.97
CA ASN A 261 8.45 1.11 3.69
C ASN A 261 9.96 1.44 3.66
N GLY A 262 10.37 2.62 3.22
CA GLY A 262 11.75 3.09 3.19
C GLY A 262 12.18 3.92 4.41
N TYR A 263 11.44 3.82 5.53
CA TYR A 263 11.72 4.59 6.75
C TYR A 263 12.58 3.81 7.75
#